data_b77d6fe1733253a14f8820c689351b60
#
_entry.id   b77d6fe1733253a14f8820c689351b60
#
_cell.length_a   1.000
_cell.length_b   1.000
_cell.length_c   1.000
_cell.angle_alpha   90.00
_cell.angle_beta   90.00
_cell.angle_gamma   90.00
#
_symmetry.space_group_name_H-M   'P 1'
#
loop_
_entity.id
_entity.type
_entity.pdbx_description
1 polymer ?
#
loop_
_entity_poly.entity_id
_entity_poly.type
_entity_poly.pdbx_seq_one_letter_code
_entity_poly.pdbx_strand_id
1 'polypeptide(L)'
;YELSGYKVIPVSSKSKMNIDKVKEELNNSVVVFAGPSGVGKSSLLNEIDPNFELQTGEVSDKIKRGKHTTRHAELLKLQCGGIVADTPGFSSLTLDDIEENELKDYFIEFDEVDTCRFGNKCRHENEPGCGVKEAVEAGEISKVRYDSYIQLLNEIRQGKRRY
;
A
#
# COMPACT_ATOMS: atom_id res chain seq x y z
N TYR A 1 -4.92 8.34 -5.56
CA TYR A 1 -5.57 7.19 -4.93
C TYR A 1 -7.11 7.35 -4.86
N GLU A 2 -7.63 8.58 -4.70
CA GLU A 2 -9.09 8.82 -4.75
C GLU A 2 -9.68 8.49 -6.12
N LEU A 3 -8.96 8.85 -7.20
CA LEU A 3 -9.36 8.50 -8.57
C LEU A 3 -9.39 6.99 -8.83
N SER A 4 -8.63 6.22 -8.04
CA SER A 4 -8.64 4.75 -8.10
C SER A 4 -9.66 4.14 -7.11
N GLY A 5 -10.62 4.92 -6.59
CA GLY A 5 -11.67 4.43 -5.70
C GLY A 5 -11.25 4.10 -4.26
N TYR A 6 -9.99 4.37 -3.89
CA TYR A 6 -9.55 4.15 -2.51
C TYR A 6 -9.99 5.28 -1.59
N LYS A 7 -10.41 4.93 -0.38
CA LYS A 7 -10.67 5.92 0.66
C LYS A 7 -9.37 6.54 1.14
N VAL A 8 -9.27 7.86 1.05
CA VAL A 8 -8.08 8.61 1.46
C VAL A 8 -8.40 9.50 2.65
N ILE A 9 -7.62 9.37 3.73
CA ILE A 9 -7.74 10.20 4.92
C ILE A 9 -6.38 10.86 5.18
N PRO A 10 -6.21 12.16 4.86
CA PRO A 10 -5.00 12.87 5.23
C PRO A 10 -4.91 13.01 6.75
N VAL A 11 -3.79 12.58 7.34
CA VAL A 11 -3.60 12.55 8.78
C VAL A 11 -2.30 13.21 9.21
N SER A 12 -2.28 13.70 10.43
CA SER A 12 -1.06 14.18 11.08
C SER A 12 -1.04 13.78 12.55
N SER A 13 -0.13 12.91 12.94
CA SER A 13 0.09 12.54 14.34
C SER A 13 0.55 13.76 15.16
N LYS A 14 1.35 14.65 14.57
CA LYS A 14 1.87 15.84 15.26
C LYS A 14 0.77 16.85 15.63
N SER A 15 -0.15 17.13 14.70
CA SER A 15 -1.27 18.07 14.93
C SER A 15 -2.55 17.38 15.36
N LYS A 16 -2.55 16.05 15.45
CA LYS A 16 -3.72 15.19 15.72
C LYS A 16 -4.85 15.33 14.69
N MET A 17 -4.51 15.81 13.48
CA MET A 17 -5.48 16.01 12.42
C MET A 17 -6.07 14.68 11.97
N ASN A 18 -7.39 14.58 11.92
CA ASN A 18 -8.18 13.44 11.44
C ASN A 18 -7.90 12.09 12.14
N ILE A 19 -7.28 12.07 13.34
CA ILE A 19 -7.06 10.83 14.09
C ILE A 19 -8.40 10.15 14.43
N ASP A 20 -9.43 10.92 14.78
CA ASP A 20 -10.74 10.37 15.11
C ASP A 20 -11.40 9.69 13.91
N LYS A 21 -11.24 10.25 12.70
CA LYS A 21 -11.73 9.60 11.47
C LYS A 21 -11.04 8.24 11.22
N VAL A 22 -9.74 8.16 11.52
CA VAL A 22 -9.04 6.88 11.44
C VAL A 22 -9.56 5.89 12.48
N LYS A 23 -9.81 6.33 13.72
CA LYS A 23 -10.41 5.48 14.77
C LYS A 23 -11.78 4.94 14.37
N GLU A 24 -12.61 5.77 13.72
CA GLU A 24 -13.91 5.35 13.19
C GLU A 24 -13.76 4.23 12.14
N GLU A 25 -12.81 4.37 11.21
CA GLU A 25 -12.54 3.35 10.19
C GLU A 25 -11.99 2.04 10.77
N LEU A 26 -11.21 2.13 11.84
CA LEU A 26 -10.63 0.98 12.50
C LEU A 26 -11.63 0.22 13.37
N ASN A 27 -12.73 0.86 13.76
CA ASN A 27 -13.69 0.27 14.68
C ASN A 27 -14.29 -1.01 14.09
N ASN A 28 -14.30 -2.10 14.89
CA ASN A 28 -14.78 -3.43 14.49
C ASN A 28 -14.10 -4.04 13.25
N SER A 29 -12.90 -3.57 12.89
CA SER A 29 -12.12 -4.05 11.74
C SER A 29 -10.85 -4.74 12.18
N VAL A 30 -10.34 -5.67 11.35
CA VAL A 30 -8.98 -6.21 11.47
C VAL A 30 -8.15 -5.54 10.40
N VAL A 31 -7.09 -4.84 10.81
CA VAL A 31 -6.29 -4.00 9.90
C VAL A 31 -4.82 -4.31 10.00
N VAL A 32 -4.10 -4.00 8.92
CA VAL A 32 -2.64 -4.05 8.84
C VAL A 32 -2.13 -2.67 8.45
N PHE A 33 -1.10 -2.19 9.14
CA PHE A 33 -0.41 -0.96 8.77
C PHE A 33 0.77 -1.28 7.86
N ALA A 34 0.67 -0.92 6.59
CA ALA A 34 1.73 -1.08 5.60
C ALA A 34 2.33 0.28 5.21
N GLY A 35 3.59 0.27 4.80
CA GLY A 35 4.29 1.46 4.31
C GLY A 35 5.79 1.43 4.66
N PRO A 36 6.61 2.28 4.00
CA PRO A 36 8.06 2.29 4.19
C PRO A 36 8.47 2.63 5.62
N SER A 37 9.72 2.30 5.97
CA SER A 37 10.28 2.69 7.27
C SER A 37 10.31 4.21 7.42
N GLY A 38 10.05 4.71 8.64
CA GLY A 38 10.06 6.14 8.92
C GLY A 38 8.84 6.94 8.44
N VAL A 39 7.87 6.32 7.77
CA VAL A 39 6.67 7.03 7.25
C VAL A 39 5.69 7.47 8.36
N GLY A 40 5.90 7.04 9.60
CA GLY A 40 5.09 7.46 10.75
C GLY A 40 4.03 6.45 11.21
N LYS A 41 4.09 5.19 10.79
CA LYS A 41 3.14 4.12 11.23
C LYS A 41 3.05 4.01 12.76
N SER A 42 4.19 3.89 13.44
CA SER A 42 4.24 3.79 14.91
C SER A 42 3.74 5.06 15.61
N SER A 43 4.05 6.23 15.04
CA SER A 43 3.54 7.52 15.57
C SER A 43 2.02 7.60 15.45
N LEU A 44 1.48 7.15 14.32
CA LEU A 44 0.03 7.11 14.09
C LEU A 44 -0.65 6.12 15.05
N LEU A 45 -0.09 4.93 15.22
CA LEU A 45 -0.62 3.92 16.15
C LEU A 45 -0.64 4.41 17.60
N ASN A 46 0.44 5.08 18.05
CA ASN A 46 0.49 5.67 19.39
C ASN A 46 -0.54 6.78 19.61
N GLU A 47 -0.90 7.56 18.57
CA GLU A 47 -1.97 8.54 18.65
C GLU A 47 -3.37 7.91 18.63
N ILE A 48 -3.53 6.78 17.94
CA ILE A 48 -4.78 6.01 17.92
C ILE A 48 -5.00 5.34 19.28
N ASP A 49 -3.96 4.69 19.81
CA ASP A 49 -4.01 4.02 21.12
C ASP A 49 -2.70 4.23 21.88
N PRO A 50 -2.69 5.14 22.85
CA PRO A 50 -1.49 5.45 23.64
C PRO A 50 -0.93 4.28 24.45
N ASN A 51 -1.70 3.20 24.67
CA ASN A 51 -1.23 2.05 25.43
C ASN A 51 -0.18 1.22 24.67
N PHE A 52 -0.01 1.43 23.36
CA PHE A 52 1.00 0.67 22.62
C PHE A 52 2.42 1.08 22.94
N GLU A 53 2.69 2.32 23.34
CA GLU A 53 4.02 2.84 23.68
C GLU A 53 5.11 2.43 22.65
N LEU A 54 4.73 2.40 21.34
CA LEU A 54 5.65 2.02 20.29
C LEU A 54 6.77 3.04 20.18
N GLN A 55 8.02 2.56 20.06
CA GLN A 55 9.16 3.43 19.86
C GLN A 55 9.04 4.15 18.50
N THR A 56 9.05 5.48 18.53
CA THR A 56 9.06 6.34 17.34
C THR A 56 10.50 6.73 17.02
N GLY A 57 11.03 6.32 15.85
CA GLY A 57 12.39 6.63 15.42
C GLY A 57 12.78 5.84 14.16
N GLU A 58 13.96 6.09 13.62
CA GLU A 58 14.44 5.53 12.34
C GLU A 58 14.58 4.00 12.28
N VAL A 59 14.23 3.27 13.33
CA VAL A 59 14.38 1.81 13.40
C VAL A 59 13.12 1.18 13.97
N SER A 60 12.15 0.91 13.08
CA SER A 60 11.02 0.03 13.39
C SER A 60 11.42 -1.45 13.52
N ASP A 61 12.73 -1.75 13.65
CA ASP A 61 13.26 -3.11 13.66
C ASP A 61 13.41 -3.73 15.05
N LYS A 62 12.97 -3.04 16.11
CA LYS A 62 13.09 -3.62 17.44
C LYS A 62 11.90 -3.28 18.34
N ILE A 63 10.83 -4.01 18.21
CA ILE A 63 10.17 -4.45 19.42
C ILE A 63 11.18 -5.37 20.09
N LYS A 64 11.98 -4.82 21.03
CA LYS A 64 12.85 -5.61 21.89
C LYS A 64 11.98 -6.45 22.83
N ARG A 65 11.39 -7.50 22.31
CA ARG A 65 11.06 -8.68 23.11
C ARG A 65 12.23 -9.65 23.00
N GLY A 66 12.59 -10.17 24.15
CA GLY A 66 13.77 -10.98 24.36
C GLY A 66 13.94 -12.09 23.33
N LYS A 67 15.20 -12.40 23.08
CA LYS A 67 15.77 -13.58 22.46
C LYS A 67 14.79 -14.76 22.35
N HIS A 68 14.02 -14.83 21.28
CA HIS A 68 13.59 -16.07 20.61
C HIS A 68 12.76 -15.65 19.39
N THR A 69 13.32 -15.89 18.22
CA THR A 69 12.72 -15.76 16.90
C THR A 69 11.49 -16.65 16.75
N THR A 70 10.31 -16.11 17.01
CA THR A 70 9.09 -16.73 16.56
C THR A 70 8.35 -15.72 15.70
N ARG A 71 8.24 -16.03 14.40
CA ARG A 71 7.45 -15.28 13.41
C ARG A 71 5.97 -15.52 13.68
N HIS A 72 5.44 -14.96 14.75
CA HIS A 72 4.00 -14.97 15.00
C HIS A 72 3.48 -13.56 14.75
N ALA A 73 2.50 -13.43 13.84
CA ALA A 73 1.70 -12.23 13.74
C ALA A 73 0.94 -12.07 15.08
N GLU A 74 1.15 -10.96 15.76
CA GLU A 74 0.45 -10.65 16.99
C GLU A 74 -0.78 -9.79 16.67
N LEU A 75 -1.94 -10.16 17.20
CA LEU A 75 -3.16 -9.38 17.06
C LEU A 75 -3.30 -8.46 18.29
N LEU A 76 -3.25 -7.17 18.04
CA LEU A 76 -3.33 -6.13 19.08
C LEU A 76 -4.71 -5.49 19.05
N LYS A 77 -5.45 -5.58 20.15
CA LYS A 77 -6.78 -4.98 20.25
C LYS A 77 -6.66 -3.49 20.59
N LEU A 78 -7.30 -2.66 19.78
CA LEU A 78 -7.40 -1.23 19.97
C LEU A 78 -8.50 -0.86 20.96
N GLN A 79 -8.34 0.25 21.72
CA GLN A 79 -9.39 0.78 22.59
C GLN A 79 -10.64 1.20 21.80
N CYS A 80 -10.51 1.64 20.55
CA CYS A 80 -11.63 1.97 19.67
C CYS A 80 -12.39 0.74 19.15
N GLY A 81 -12.01 -0.49 19.54
CA GLY A 81 -12.73 -1.72 19.19
C GLY A 81 -12.15 -2.48 17.98
N GLY A 82 -11.19 -1.93 17.27
CA GLY A 82 -10.50 -2.61 16.16
C GLY A 82 -9.38 -3.54 16.63
N ILE A 83 -8.83 -4.31 15.69
CA ILE A 83 -7.68 -5.19 15.89
C ILE A 83 -6.62 -4.84 14.86
N VAL A 84 -5.39 -4.60 15.30
CA VAL A 84 -4.22 -4.42 14.43
C VAL A 84 -3.43 -5.72 14.41
N ALA A 85 -3.20 -6.26 13.21
CA ALA A 85 -2.24 -7.34 13.04
C ALA A 85 -0.82 -6.71 12.94
N ASP A 86 0.02 -6.99 13.93
CA ASP A 86 1.43 -6.64 13.86
C ASP A 86 2.12 -7.64 12.93
N THR A 87 2.51 -7.15 11.79
CA THR A 87 3.23 -7.94 10.78
C THR A 87 4.64 -7.40 10.68
N PRO A 88 5.58 -7.92 11.49
CA PRO A 88 6.98 -7.55 11.36
C PRO A 88 7.47 -7.90 9.96
N GLY A 89 7.90 -6.91 9.20
CA GLY A 89 8.57 -7.13 7.91
C GLY A 89 7.80 -6.80 6.63
N PHE A 90 6.67 -6.08 6.67
CA PHE A 90 6.07 -5.52 5.44
C PHE A 90 6.87 -4.34 4.85
N SER A 91 8.18 -4.29 5.10
CA SER A 91 9.07 -3.27 4.53
C SER A 91 9.53 -3.58 3.11
N SER A 92 9.40 -4.83 2.65
CA SER A 92 9.69 -5.21 1.26
C SER A 92 8.73 -6.30 0.80
N LEU A 93 7.78 -5.91 -0.03
CA LEU A 93 7.03 -6.88 -0.85
C LEU A 93 7.90 -7.17 -2.06
N THR A 94 8.15 -8.46 -2.35
CA THR A 94 8.74 -8.88 -3.62
C THR A 94 7.64 -9.11 -4.62
N LEU A 95 7.93 -8.84 -5.89
CA LEU A 95 7.00 -9.05 -7.00
C LEU A 95 7.33 -10.37 -7.75
N ASP A 96 8.07 -11.27 -7.10
CA ASP A 96 8.62 -12.47 -7.74
C ASP A 96 7.53 -13.41 -8.27
N ASP A 97 6.36 -13.41 -7.65
CA ASP A 97 5.22 -14.26 -8.02
C ASP A 97 4.25 -13.58 -9.01
N ILE A 98 4.52 -12.34 -9.44
CA ILE A 98 3.64 -11.60 -10.35
C ILE A 98 4.22 -11.63 -11.78
N GLU A 99 3.41 -12.09 -12.72
CA GLU A 99 3.75 -12.03 -14.14
C GLU A 99 3.52 -10.63 -14.75
N GLU A 100 4.33 -10.26 -15.77
CA GLU A 100 4.21 -8.95 -16.43
C GLU A 100 2.81 -8.66 -16.98
N ASN A 101 2.10 -9.68 -17.45
CA ASN A 101 0.76 -9.56 -18.00
C ASN A 101 -0.34 -9.50 -16.93
N GLU A 102 -0.03 -9.89 -15.70
CA GLU A 102 -0.96 -9.89 -14.58
C GLU A 102 -0.89 -8.58 -13.79
N LEU A 103 0.23 -7.86 -13.85
CA LEU A 103 0.42 -6.63 -13.05
C LEU A 103 -0.71 -5.61 -13.26
N LYS A 104 -1.24 -5.49 -14.47
CA LYS A 104 -2.34 -4.55 -14.79
C LYS A 104 -3.61 -4.86 -14.00
N ASP A 105 -3.87 -6.15 -13.69
CA ASP A 105 -5.07 -6.61 -12.99
C ASP A 105 -5.07 -6.18 -11.50
N TYR A 106 -3.91 -5.72 -10.99
CA TYR A 106 -3.78 -5.12 -9.66
C TYR A 106 -3.98 -3.60 -9.64
N PHE A 107 -4.23 -3.00 -10.80
CA PHE A 107 -4.55 -1.57 -10.95
C PHE A 107 -6.01 -1.41 -11.34
N ILE A 108 -6.88 -1.43 -10.33
CA ILE A 108 -8.35 -1.45 -10.51
C ILE A 108 -8.88 -0.32 -11.38
N GLU A 109 -8.17 0.81 -11.43
CA GLU A 109 -8.48 1.94 -12.30
C GLU A 109 -8.27 1.64 -13.79
N PHE A 110 -7.59 0.54 -14.14
CA PHE A 110 -7.42 0.12 -15.54
C PHE A 110 -8.58 -0.73 -16.03
N ASP A 111 -9.32 -1.38 -15.12
CA ASP A 111 -10.45 -2.26 -15.46
C ASP A 111 -11.62 -1.49 -16.10
N GLU A 112 -11.76 -0.21 -15.81
CA GLU A 112 -12.81 0.65 -16.37
C GLU A 112 -12.51 1.08 -17.83
N VAL A 113 -11.29 0.76 -18.33
CA VAL A 113 -10.83 1.17 -19.66
C VAL A 113 -10.84 0.00 -20.64
N ASP A 114 -11.88 -0.09 -21.47
CA ASP A 114 -12.05 -1.14 -22.48
C ASP A 114 -11.60 -0.73 -23.90
N THR A 115 -11.11 0.51 -24.08
CA THR A 115 -10.81 1.12 -25.38
C THR A 115 -9.42 0.79 -25.93
N CYS A 116 -8.66 -0.09 -25.27
CA CYS A 116 -7.33 -0.48 -25.74
C CYS A 116 -7.39 -1.25 -27.06
N ARG A 117 -6.67 -0.76 -28.08
CA ARG A 117 -6.59 -1.40 -29.40
C ARG A 117 -6.16 -2.88 -29.35
N PHE A 118 -5.35 -3.25 -28.38
CA PHE A 118 -4.84 -4.63 -28.20
C PHE A 118 -5.62 -5.41 -27.12
N GLY A 119 -6.71 -4.86 -26.61
CA GLY A 119 -7.54 -5.49 -25.58
C GLY A 119 -6.70 -6.04 -24.42
N ASN A 120 -6.99 -7.24 -23.97
CA ASN A 120 -6.31 -7.90 -22.85
C ASN A 120 -4.80 -8.15 -23.05
N LYS A 121 -4.27 -8.00 -24.27
CA LYS A 121 -2.83 -8.12 -24.54
C LYS A 121 -2.08 -6.81 -24.37
N CYS A 122 -2.78 -5.71 -24.16
CA CYS A 122 -2.18 -4.42 -23.89
C CYS A 122 -1.45 -4.44 -22.54
N ARG A 123 -0.20 -4.00 -22.54
CA ARG A 123 0.59 -3.80 -21.32
C ARG A 123 0.59 -2.35 -20.86
N HIS A 124 -0.16 -1.50 -21.55
CA HIS A 124 -0.31 -0.08 -21.26
C HIS A 124 1.01 0.72 -21.18
N GLU A 125 2.05 0.26 -21.88
CA GLU A 125 3.38 0.87 -21.88
C GLU A 125 3.65 1.62 -23.20
N ASN A 126 3.93 0.87 -24.27
CA ASN A 126 4.35 1.41 -25.57
C ASN A 126 3.33 1.20 -26.68
N GLU A 127 2.22 0.53 -26.38
CA GLU A 127 1.21 0.19 -27.39
C GLU A 127 0.53 1.45 -27.92
N PRO A 128 0.39 1.57 -29.26
CA PRO A 128 -0.39 2.64 -29.85
C PRO A 128 -1.90 2.41 -29.66
N GLY A 129 -2.66 3.48 -29.43
CA GLY A 129 -4.10 3.40 -29.17
C GLY A 129 -4.40 2.65 -27.85
N CYS A 130 -3.67 3.00 -26.81
CA CYS A 130 -3.87 2.48 -25.48
C CYS A 130 -4.82 3.39 -24.69
N GLY A 131 -6.03 2.91 -24.42
CA GLY A 131 -7.06 3.67 -23.69
C GLY A 131 -6.59 4.10 -22.29
N VAL A 132 -5.82 3.26 -21.56
CA VAL A 132 -5.26 3.64 -20.27
C VAL A 132 -4.36 4.88 -20.38
N LYS A 133 -3.51 4.96 -21.41
CA LYS A 133 -2.65 6.13 -21.62
C LYS A 133 -3.47 7.38 -21.99
N GLU A 134 -4.50 7.20 -22.79
CA GLU A 134 -5.44 8.27 -23.14
C GLU A 134 -6.20 8.75 -21.89
N ALA A 135 -6.65 7.85 -21.02
CA ALA A 135 -7.29 8.18 -19.75
C ALA A 135 -6.34 8.90 -18.77
N VAL A 136 -5.06 8.54 -18.77
CA VAL A 136 -4.02 9.26 -17.99
C VAL A 136 -3.82 10.69 -18.54
N GLU A 137 -3.78 10.86 -19.86
CA GLU A 137 -3.66 12.18 -20.49
C GLU A 137 -4.91 13.04 -20.25
N ALA A 138 -6.09 12.44 -20.20
CA ALA A 138 -7.36 13.10 -19.84
C ALA A 138 -7.47 13.43 -18.35
N GLY A 139 -6.60 12.86 -17.48
CA GLY A 139 -6.66 13.04 -16.04
C GLY A 139 -7.71 12.18 -15.33
N GLU A 140 -8.30 11.21 -16.02
CA GLU A 140 -9.24 10.23 -15.48
C GLU A 140 -8.51 9.19 -14.63
N ILE A 141 -7.30 8.80 -15.05
CA ILE A 141 -6.37 7.97 -14.26
C ILE A 141 -5.23 8.83 -13.73
N SER A 142 -4.89 8.64 -12.46
CA SER A 142 -3.79 9.36 -11.84
C SER A 142 -2.45 9.04 -12.52
N LYS A 143 -1.75 10.09 -12.99
CA LYS A 143 -0.41 9.94 -13.56
C LYS A 143 0.58 9.30 -12.57
N VAL A 144 0.49 9.63 -11.28
CA VAL A 144 1.36 9.05 -10.25
C VAL A 144 1.15 7.54 -10.11
N ARG A 145 -0.10 7.09 -10.22
CA ARG A 145 -0.43 5.66 -10.21
C ARG A 145 0.10 4.97 -11.46
N TYR A 146 -0.08 5.57 -12.62
CA TYR A 146 0.44 5.04 -13.86
C TYR A 146 1.99 4.98 -13.87
N ASP A 147 2.66 6.02 -13.38
CA ASP A 147 4.13 6.01 -13.25
C ASP A 147 4.59 4.89 -12.29
N SER A 148 3.85 4.64 -11.20
CA SER A 148 4.11 3.51 -10.30
C SER A 148 3.92 2.16 -10.99
N TYR A 149 2.89 2.01 -11.82
CA TYR A 149 2.66 0.82 -12.64
C TYR A 149 3.87 0.53 -13.55
N ILE A 150 4.35 1.52 -14.28
CA ILE A 150 5.52 1.39 -15.17
C ILE A 150 6.78 1.03 -14.38
N GLN A 151 6.97 1.61 -13.20
CA GLN A 151 8.09 1.27 -12.32
C GLN A 151 8.03 -0.20 -11.90
N LEU A 152 6.90 -0.68 -11.39
CA LEU A 152 6.72 -2.06 -10.95
C LEU A 152 6.88 -3.05 -12.12
N LEU A 153 6.38 -2.72 -13.32
CA LEU A 153 6.58 -3.53 -14.52
C LEU A 153 8.07 -3.71 -14.86
N ASN A 154 8.86 -2.64 -14.70
CA ASN A 154 10.31 -2.69 -14.90
C ASN A 154 11.01 -3.51 -13.80
N GLU A 155 10.56 -3.44 -12.56
CA GLU A 155 11.09 -4.23 -11.44
C GLU A 155 10.88 -5.74 -11.67
N ILE A 156 9.68 -6.16 -12.09
CA ILE A 156 9.37 -7.55 -12.45
C ILE A 156 10.33 -8.06 -13.55
N ARG A 157 10.56 -7.27 -14.60
CA ARG A 157 11.49 -7.61 -15.67
C ARG A 157 12.94 -7.75 -15.20
N GLN A 158 13.36 -6.90 -14.29
CA GLN A 158 14.71 -6.96 -13.72
C GLN A 158 14.89 -8.15 -12.77
N GLY A 159 13.87 -8.49 -11.98
CA GLY A 159 13.85 -9.68 -11.15
C GLY A 159 14.04 -10.95 -11.96
N LYS A 160 13.28 -11.12 -13.05
CA LYS A 160 13.37 -12.28 -13.96
C LYS A 160 14.71 -12.41 -14.70
N ARG A 161 15.49 -11.34 -14.84
CA ARG A 161 16.82 -11.39 -15.48
C ARG A 161 17.94 -11.84 -14.54
N ARG A 162 17.66 -11.98 -13.24
CA ARG A 162 18.66 -12.40 -12.23
C ARG A 162 18.67 -13.91 -11.98
N TYR A 163 17.75 -14.64 -12.61
CA TYR A 163 17.65 -16.10 -12.63
C TYR A 163 17.78 -16.59 -14.08
#